data_c915e130822e731c179ed4ef0a26cf5e
#
_entry.id   c915e130822e731c179ed4ef0a26cf5e
#
_cell.length_a   1.000
_cell.length_b   1.000
_cell.length_c   1.000
_cell.angle_alpha   90.00
_cell.angle_beta   90.00
_cell.angle_gamma   90.00
#
_symmetry.space_group_name_H-M   'P 1'
#
loop_
_entity.id
_entity.type
_entity.pdbx_description
1 polymer ?
#
loop_
_entity_poly.entity_id
_entity_poly.type
_entity_poly.pdbx_seq_one_letter_code
_entity_poly.pdbx_strand_id
1 'polypeptide(L)'
;MKYILSPLVLLLCAQFLTAQQNPHFKSVSSTYQTHKSELYAEFKRLYPTLSHEQRTFLVEELHEVEKKMDSLENAGYIHSLIKTKIEENLSVPSNTLITSFKGPAEKEIIAPQYPGGIQALRNEVAELFYMDATGLPSTLSTRVHFEVDTLGAVRFARAEGENLLFNRQAEIALYRLSGTFVPALDGQQKVPYRFQMPFTMRFE
;
A
#
# COMPACT_ATOMS: atom_id res chain seq x y z
N MET A 1 45.41 -37.28 -7.01
CA MET A 1 44.61 -36.33 -7.76
C MET A 1 43.52 -35.78 -6.81
N LYS A 2 43.70 -34.55 -6.32
CA LYS A 2 42.74 -33.89 -5.41
C LYS A 2 41.82 -33.01 -6.27
N TYR A 3 40.54 -33.34 -6.33
CA TYR A 3 39.54 -32.50 -6.98
C TYR A 3 39.19 -31.34 -6.06
N ILE A 4 39.62 -30.14 -6.45
CA ILE A 4 39.21 -28.88 -5.85
C ILE A 4 37.82 -28.59 -6.39
N LEU A 5 36.75 -28.87 -5.62
CA LEU A 5 35.42 -28.41 -5.93
C LEU A 5 35.37 -26.89 -5.69
N SER A 6 35.16 -26.16 -6.78
CA SER A 6 34.99 -24.73 -6.79
C SER A 6 33.75 -24.30 -6.02
N PRO A 7 33.82 -23.31 -5.10
CA PRO A 7 32.66 -22.80 -4.36
C PRO A 7 31.85 -21.79 -5.17
N LEU A 8 31.74 -21.93 -6.49
CA LEU A 8 31.13 -20.94 -7.39
C LEU A 8 29.66 -21.21 -7.74
N VAL A 9 28.94 -22.08 -7.04
CA VAL A 9 27.55 -22.45 -7.42
C VAL A 9 26.49 -22.07 -6.38
N LEU A 10 26.82 -21.30 -5.35
CA LEU A 10 25.85 -20.91 -4.30
C LEU A 10 25.53 -19.41 -4.27
N LEU A 11 25.71 -18.71 -5.41
CA LEU A 11 25.19 -17.34 -5.59
C LEU A 11 23.92 -17.35 -6.44
N LEU A 12 23.06 -18.35 -6.19
CA LEU A 12 21.76 -18.44 -6.86
C LEU A 12 20.73 -17.69 -6.01
N CYS A 13 20.44 -16.46 -6.46
CA CYS A 13 19.09 -15.89 -6.46
C CYS A 13 18.39 -15.81 -5.11
N ALA A 14 18.92 -15.07 -4.16
CA ALA A 14 18.06 -14.19 -3.38
C ALA A 14 17.62 -13.06 -4.32
N GLN A 15 16.78 -13.36 -5.30
CA GLN A 15 15.91 -12.36 -5.90
C GLN A 15 14.99 -11.97 -4.75
N PHE A 16 15.35 -10.91 -4.06
CA PHE A 16 14.42 -10.17 -3.24
C PHE A 16 13.23 -9.91 -4.16
N LEU A 17 12.13 -10.59 -3.89
CA LEU A 17 10.82 -10.22 -4.37
C LEU A 17 10.59 -8.82 -3.82
N THR A 18 11.10 -7.83 -4.53
CA THR A 18 10.79 -6.43 -4.23
C THR A 18 9.28 -6.34 -4.38
N ALA A 19 8.62 -6.12 -3.25
CA ALA A 19 7.21 -5.83 -3.23
C ALA A 19 6.91 -4.88 -4.39
N GLN A 20 6.07 -5.31 -5.31
CA GLN A 20 5.79 -4.53 -6.52
C GLN A 20 4.71 -3.51 -6.19
N GLN A 21 5.07 -2.59 -5.29
CA GLN A 21 4.29 -1.41 -4.99
C GLN A 21 4.01 -0.64 -6.29
N ASN A 22 2.80 -0.14 -6.44
CA ASN A 22 2.47 0.72 -7.58
C ASN A 22 3.49 1.87 -7.69
N PRO A 23 4.13 2.08 -8.86
CA PRO A 23 5.26 3.00 -9.00
C PRO A 23 4.93 4.45 -8.65
N HIS A 24 3.68 4.88 -8.85
CA HIS A 24 3.25 6.23 -8.50
C HIS A 24 3.23 6.43 -6.98
N PHE A 25 2.75 5.46 -6.23
CA PHE A 25 2.74 5.51 -4.77
C PHE A 25 4.13 5.39 -4.18
N LYS A 26 4.96 4.51 -4.74
CA LYS A 26 6.36 4.35 -4.33
C LYS A 26 7.16 5.65 -4.50
N SER A 27 6.95 6.37 -5.61
CA SER A 27 7.61 7.66 -5.85
C SER A 27 7.24 8.68 -4.79
N VAL A 28 5.96 8.81 -4.43
CA VAL A 28 5.51 9.72 -3.36
C VAL A 28 6.15 9.34 -2.04
N SER A 29 6.02 8.07 -1.62
CA SER A 29 6.57 7.59 -0.36
C SER A 29 8.07 7.86 -0.26
N SER A 30 8.86 7.52 -1.29
CA SER A 30 10.31 7.72 -1.27
C SER A 30 10.71 9.19 -1.17
N THR A 31 9.99 10.08 -1.85
CA THR A 31 10.25 11.53 -1.79
C THR A 31 10.02 12.07 -0.38
N TYR A 32 8.88 11.75 0.24
CA TYR A 32 8.57 12.25 1.57
C TYR A 32 9.42 11.60 2.67
N GLN A 33 9.79 10.33 2.53
CA GLN A 33 10.75 9.69 3.44
C GLN A 33 12.12 10.39 3.40
N THR A 34 12.60 10.79 2.22
CA THR A 34 13.84 11.55 2.11
C THR A 34 13.72 12.90 2.82
N HIS A 35 12.67 13.68 2.56
CA HIS A 35 12.46 14.97 3.21
C HIS A 35 12.32 14.87 4.73
N LYS A 36 11.56 13.88 5.23
CA LYS A 36 11.46 13.61 6.67
C LYS A 36 12.83 13.26 7.28
N SER A 37 13.60 12.42 6.58
CA SER A 37 14.96 12.05 7.03
C SER A 37 15.89 13.27 7.14
N GLU A 38 15.85 14.17 6.15
CA GLU A 38 16.62 15.41 6.16
C GLU A 38 16.18 16.34 7.28
N LEU A 39 14.86 16.50 7.49
CA LEU A 39 14.29 17.30 8.58
C LEU A 39 14.75 16.79 9.95
N TYR A 40 14.66 15.49 10.18
CA TYR A 40 15.11 14.89 11.43
C TYR A 40 16.62 14.97 11.64
N ALA A 41 17.42 14.83 10.58
CA ALA A 41 18.85 15.00 10.66
C ALA A 41 19.23 16.43 11.11
N GLU A 42 18.56 17.43 10.57
CA GLU A 42 18.78 18.84 10.95
C GLU A 42 18.28 19.13 12.38
N PHE A 43 17.10 18.63 12.75
CA PHE A 43 16.61 18.71 14.12
C PHE A 43 17.61 18.11 15.12
N LYS A 44 18.11 16.90 14.84
CA LYS A 44 19.06 16.19 15.70
C LYS A 44 20.40 16.96 15.83
N ARG A 45 20.80 17.66 14.79
CA ARG A 45 22.01 18.50 14.77
C ARG A 45 21.84 19.76 15.62
N LEU A 46 20.69 20.42 15.54
CA LEU A 46 20.43 21.70 16.21
C LEU A 46 20.06 21.52 17.68
N TYR A 47 19.22 20.54 18.02
CA TYR A 47 18.61 20.35 19.33
C TYR A 47 19.60 20.47 20.52
N PRO A 48 20.79 19.80 20.50
CA PRO A 48 21.71 19.87 21.62
C PRO A 48 22.38 21.24 21.82
N THR A 49 22.37 22.11 20.79
CA THR A 49 23.05 23.44 20.84
C THR A 49 22.16 24.52 21.41
N LEU A 50 20.86 24.27 21.61
CA LEU A 50 19.83 25.25 21.96
C LEU A 50 19.59 25.33 23.46
N SER A 51 19.13 26.51 23.94
CA SER A 51 18.61 26.71 25.30
C SER A 51 17.30 25.90 25.51
N HIS A 52 16.85 25.77 26.76
CA HIS A 52 15.63 25.06 27.10
C HIS A 52 14.40 25.64 26.36
N GLU A 53 14.23 26.95 26.36
CA GLU A 53 13.13 27.64 25.69
C GLU A 53 13.16 27.43 24.17
N GLN A 54 14.35 27.52 23.58
CA GLN A 54 14.54 27.29 22.15
C GLN A 54 14.23 25.82 21.74
N ARG A 55 14.54 24.85 22.62
CA ARG A 55 14.21 23.45 22.38
C ARG A 55 12.70 23.22 22.37
N THR A 56 11.98 23.83 23.32
CA THR A 56 10.50 23.73 23.35
C THR A 56 9.90 24.28 22.06
N PHE A 57 10.31 25.49 21.66
CA PHE A 57 9.87 26.07 20.40
C PHE A 57 10.21 25.19 19.19
N LEU A 58 11.44 24.65 19.10
CA LEU A 58 11.85 23.81 17.98
C LEU A 58 11.03 22.52 17.90
N VAL A 59 10.63 21.93 19.04
CA VAL A 59 9.77 20.73 19.07
C VAL A 59 8.38 21.05 18.56
N GLU A 60 7.79 22.18 18.95
CA GLU A 60 6.49 22.63 18.46
C GLU A 60 6.52 22.89 16.94
N GLU A 61 7.54 23.59 16.44
CA GLU A 61 7.73 23.83 15.01
C GLU A 61 7.93 22.53 14.23
N LEU A 62 8.71 21.57 14.77
CA LEU A 62 8.88 20.26 14.14
C LEU A 62 7.54 19.56 13.96
N HIS A 63 6.71 19.53 15.01
CA HIS A 63 5.40 18.89 14.97
C HIS A 63 4.48 19.53 13.91
N GLU A 64 4.46 20.86 13.82
CA GLU A 64 3.67 21.56 12.80
C GLU A 64 4.16 21.29 11.37
N VAL A 65 5.48 21.20 11.18
CA VAL A 65 6.08 20.86 9.89
C VAL A 65 5.75 19.41 9.51
N GLU A 66 5.86 18.46 10.44
CA GLU A 66 5.49 17.06 10.22
C GLU A 66 4.04 16.92 9.78
N LYS A 67 3.12 17.58 10.48
CA LYS A 67 1.69 17.56 10.14
C LYS A 67 1.42 18.10 8.73
N LYS A 68 2.10 19.17 8.34
CA LYS A 68 2.03 19.70 6.97
C LYS A 68 2.61 18.75 5.94
N MET A 69 3.73 18.10 6.25
CA MET A 69 4.36 17.12 5.37
C MET A 69 3.45 15.91 5.15
N ASP A 70 2.83 15.39 6.21
CA ASP A 70 1.88 14.27 6.13
C ASP A 70 0.67 14.62 5.27
N SER A 71 0.15 15.83 5.40
CA SER A 71 -0.96 16.33 4.58
C SER A 71 -0.58 16.42 3.10
N LEU A 72 0.62 16.93 2.80
CA LEU A 72 1.13 17.01 1.42
C LEU A 72 1.44 15.63 0.83
N GLU A 73 1.99 14.72 1.62
CA GLU A 73 2.20 13.33 1.23
C GLU A 73 0.88 12.66 0.86
N ASN A 74 -0.16 12.85 1.69
CA ASN A 74 -1.50 12.34 1.40
C ASN A 74 -2.09 12.94 0.11
N ALA A 75 -1.90 14.23 -0.15
CA ALA A 75 -2.29 14.85 -1.41
C ALA A 75 -1.57 14.21 -2.61
N GLY A 76 -0.29 13.88 -2.45
CA GLY A 76 0.48 13.11 -3.44
C GLY A 76 -0.10 11.73 -3.71
N TYR A 77 -0.56 11.02 -2.66
CA TYR A 77 -1.22 9.73 -2.83
C TYR A 77 -2.59 9.84 -3.51
N ILE A 78 -3.36 10.89 -3.23
CA ILE A 78 -4.62 11.15 -3.94
C ILE A 78 -4.35 11.35 -5.44
N HIS A 79 -3.33 12.14 -5.79
CA HIS A 79 -2.93 12.32 -7.17
C HIS A 79 -2.49 10.99 -7.83
N SER A 80 -1.69 10.18 -7.11
CA SER A 80 -1.27 8.85 -7.56
C SER A 80 -2.46 7.91 -7.79
N LEU A 81 -3.47 7.96 -6.92
CA LEU A 81 -4.70 7.19 -7.07
C LEU A 81 -5.44 7.56 -8.35
N ILE A 82 -5.61 8.87 -8.61
CA ILE A 82 -6.27 9.35 -9.83
C ILE A 82 -5.51 8.85 -11.07
N LYS A 83 -4.20 9.01 -11.09
CA LYS A 83 -3.35 8.57 -12.20
C LYS A 83 -3.43 7.07 -12.43
N THR A 84 -3.32 6.28 -11.37
CA THR A 84 -3.45 4.81 -11.44
C THR A 84 -4.82 4.39 -12.00
N LYS A 85 -5.90 5.00 -11.53
CA LYS A 85 -7.25 4.68 -12.03
C LYS A 85 -7.44 5.03 -13.51
N ILE A 86 -6.86 6.12 -13.97
CA ILE A 86 -6.88 6.49 -15.39
C ILE A 86 -6.11 5.42 -16.21
N GLU A 87 -4.92 5.04 -15.79
CA GLU A 87 -4.10 4.03 -16.46
C GLU A 87 -4.79 2.66 -16.49
N GLU A 88 -5.39 2.25 -15.37
CA GLU A 88 -6.13 1.00 -15.27
C GLU A 88 -7.36 0.98 -16.19
N ASN A 89 -8.14 2.07 -16.25
CA ASN A 89 -9.29 2.18 -17.13
C ASN A 89 -8.89 2.17 -18.62
N LEU A 90 -7.75 2.76 -18.98
CA LEU A 90 -7.24 2.72 -20.35
C LEU A 90 -6.71 1.34 -20.74
N SER A 91 -6.29 0.53 -19.76
CA SER A 91 -5.76 -0.82 -19.98
C SER A 91 -6.85 -1.88 -20.17
N VAL A 92 -8.11 -1.57 -19.83
CA VAL A 92 -9.24 -2.48 -20.05
C VAL A 92 -9.73 -2.33 -21.48
N PRO A 93 -9.70 -3.39 -22.33
CA PRO A 93 -10.30 -3.33 -23.66
C PRO A 93 -11.78 -2.96 -23.55
N SER A 94 -12.23 -2.02 -24.38
CA SER A 94 -13.61 -1.47 -24.37
C SER A 94 -14.73 -2.52 -24.47
N ASN A 95 -14.43 -3.76 -24.79
CA ASN A 95 -15.37 -4.87 -24.94
C ASN A 95 -15.44 -5.85 -23.76
N THR A 96 -14.69 -5.58 -22.68
CA THR A 96 -14.82 -6.40 -21.48
C THR A 96 -15.89 -5.79 -20.57
N LEU A 97 -17.14 -5.79 -21.04
CA LEU A 97 -18.29 -5.79 -20.15
C LEU A 97 -18.05 -6.96 -19.17
N ILE A 98 -18.07 -6.62 -17.90
CA ILE A 98 -17.91 -7.54 -16.79
C ILE A 98 -19.04 -8.56 -16.84
N THR A 99 -18.95 -9.50 -17.76
CA THR A 99 -19.72 -10.72 -17.70
C THR A 99 -19.15 -11.48 -16.52
N SER A 100 -20.00 -11.67 -15.52
CA SER A 100 -19.78 -12.63 -14.45
C SER A 100 -19.07 -13.85 -15.04
N PHE A 101 -17.84 -14.09 -14.62
CA PHE A 101 -17.14 -15.32 -14.94
C PHE A 101 -17.92 -16.47 -14.30
N LYS A 102 -18.90 -16.97 -15.01
CA LYS A 102 -19.40 -18.31 -14.83
C LYS A 102 -18.49 -19.20 -15.67
N GLY A 103 -17.31 -19.47 -15.11
CA GLY A 103 -16.37 -20.43 -15.70
C GLY A 103 -16.99 -21.83 -15.72
N PRO A 104 -16.53 -22.69 -16.63
CA PRO A 104 -16.91 -24.10 -16.63
C PRO A 104 -16.50 -24.74 -15.30
N ALA A 105 -17.35 -25.66 -14.81
CA ALA A 105 -17.32 -26.33 -13.53
C ALA A 105 -15.93 -26.69 -13.00
N GLU A 106 -15.74 -26.32 -11.71
CA GLU A 106 -14.98 -27.05 -10.69
C GLU A 106 -13.53 -27.46 -11.02
N LYS A 107 -12.67 -26.50 -11.24
CA LYS A 107 -11.31 -26.59 -10.74
C LYS A 107 -11.20 -25.71 -9.50
N GLU A 108 -10.73 -26.30 -8.42
CA GLU A 108 -10.55 -25.62 -7.13
C GLU A 108 -9.45 -24.55 -7.29
N ILE A 109 -9.86 -23.30 -7.48
CA ILE A 109 -8.93 -22.16 -7.53
C ILE A 109 -8.40 -21.94 -6.11
N ILE A 110 -7.09 -22.07 -5.94
CA ILE A 110 -6.42 -21.68 -4.70
C ILE A 110 -6.36 -20.16 -4.65
N ALA A 111 -7.04 -19.57 -3.66
CA ALA A 111 -7.10 -18.12 -3.49
C ALA A 111 -5.73 -17.52 -3.18
N PRO A 112 -5.46 -16.25 -3.56
CA PRO A 112 -4.23 -15.55 -3.24
C PRO A 112 -4.04 -15.44 -1.73
N GLN A 113 -2.78 -15.40 -1.29
CA GLN A 113 -2.42 -15.26 0.11
C GLN A 113 -1.56 -14.03 0.33
N TYR A 114 -1.92 -13.19 1.31
CA TYR A 114 -1.06 -12.09 1.75
C TYR A 114 -0.04 -12.61 2.77
N PRO A 115 1.21 -12.10 2.77
CA PRO A 115 2.20 -12.44 3.80
C PRO A 115 1.65 -12.19 5.22
N GLY A 116 1.65 -13.21 6.06
CA GLY A 116 1.03 -13.14 7.40
C GLY A 116 -0.51 -13.26 7.42
N GLY A 117 -1.15 -13.49 6.26
CA GLY A 117 -2.57 -13.77 6.13
C GLY A 117 -3.47 -12.53 6.15
N ILE A 118 -4.79 -12.75 6.22
CA ILE A 118 -5.80 -11.69 6.13
C ILE A 118 -5.73 -10.70 7.29
N GLN A 119 -5.30 -11.13 8.48
CA GLN A 119 -5.18 -10.24 9.62
C GLN A 119 -3.99 -9.27 9.44
N ALA A 120 -2.86 -9.75 8.93
CA ALA A 120 -1.72 -8.88 8.60
C ALA A 120 -2.10 -7.85 7.53
N LEU A 121 -2.84 -8.27 6.49
CA LEU A 121 -3.39 -7.35 5.49
C LEU A 121 -4.25 -6.26 6.11
N ARG A 122 -5.19 -6.63 7.01
CA ARG A 122 -6.07 -5.65 7.67
C ARG A 122 -5.32 -4.67 8.54
N ASN A 123 -4.34 -5.15 9.29
CA ASN A 123 -3.51 -4.31 10.16
C ASN A 123 -2.72 -3.31 9.31
N GLU A 124 -2.05 -3.78 8.26
CA GLU A 124 -1.27 -2.90 7.38
C GLU A 124 -2.14 -1.87 6.67
N VAL A 125 -3.32 -2.28 6.16
CA VAL A 125 -4.29 -1.32 5.59
C VAL A 125 -4.65 -0.27 6.63
N ALA A 126 -4.92 -0.63 7.89
CA ALA A 126 -5.26 0.32 8.95
C ALA A 126 -4.12 1.29 9.27
N GLU A 127 -2.88 0.80 9.33
CA GLU A 127 -1.69 1.63 9.58
C GLU A 127 -1.39 2.64 8.46
N LEU A 128 -1.82 2.34 7.24
CA LEU A 128 -1.61 3.18 6.06
C LEU A 128 -2.67 4.28 5.89
N PHE A 129 -3.71 4.29 6.75
CA PHE A 129 -4.75 5.33 6.69
C PHE A 129 -4.21 6.68 7.17
N TYR A 130 -4.59 7.72 6.45
CA TYR A 130 -4.37 9.10 6.86
C TYR A 130 -5.73 9.82 6.92
N MET A 131 -6.26 9.99 8.13
CA MET A 131 -7.52 10.71 8.35
C MET A 131 -7.44 11.53 9.64
N ASP A 132 -7.90 12.77 9.55
CA ASP A 132 -8.20 13.55 10.74
C ASP A 132 -9.54 13.06 11.31
N ALA A 133 -9.51 12.55 12.54
CA ALA A 133 -10.71 12.02 13.20
C ALA A 133 -11.67 13.11 13.68
N THR A 134 -11.26 14.39 13.61
CA THR A 134 -12.06 15.53 14.11
C THR A 134 -13.39 15.61 13.37
N GLY A 135 -14.49 15.47 14.11
CA GLY A 135 -15.85 15.56 13.56
C GLY A 135 -16.31 14.34 12.74
N LEU A 136 -15.54 13.25 12.74
CA LEU A 136 -15.97 12.01 12.11
C LEU A 136 -16.88 11.19 13.06
N PRO A 137 -17.76 10.33 12.49
CA PRO A 137 -18.45 9.30 13.26
C PRO A 137 -17.44 8.39 13.96
N SER A 138 -17.78 7.90 15.14
CA SER A 138 -16.92 6.98 15.93
C SER A 138 -16.60 5.68 15.18
N THR A 139 -17.33 5.35 14.13
CA THR A 139 -17.10 4.16 13.30
C THR A 139 -17.41 4.48 11.85
N LEU A 140 -16.48 4.15 10.97
CA LEU A 140 -16.66 4.20 9.52
C LEU A 140 -16.43 2.83 8.91
N SER A 141 -17.23 2.51 7.90
CA SER A 141 -17.15 1.24 7.17
C SER A 141 -17.15 1.47 5.66
N THR A 142 -16.42 0.63 4.95
CA THR A 142 -16.45 0.56 3.49
C THR A 142 -16.31 -0.89 3.05
N ARG A 143 -16.73 -1.18 1.84
CA ARG A 143 -16.50 -2.44 1.16
C ARG A 143 -15.50 -2.20 0.04
N VAL A 144 -14.37 -2.87 0.10
CA VAL A 144 -13.30 -2.70 -0.88
C VAL A 144 -13.29 -3.88 -1.84
N HIS A 145 -13.28 -3.60 -3.13
CA HIS A 145 -13.12 -4.53 -4.23
C HIS A 145 -11.76 -4.28 -4.87
N PHE A 146 -10.98 -5.32 -5.13
CA PHE A 146 -9.72 -5.21 -5.84
C PHE A 146 -9.37 -6.55 -6.50
N GLU A 147 -8.44 -6.50 -7.43
CA GLU A 147 -7.90 -7.67 -8.09
C GLU A 147 -6.44 -7.88 -7.68
N VAL A 148 -6.06 -9.12 -7.42
CA VAL A 148 -4.66 -9.53 -7.33
C VAL A 148 -4.29 -10.14 -8.66
N ASP A 149 -3.31 -9.55 -9.35
CA ASP A 149 -2.86 -10.01 -10.65
C ASP A 149 -1.94 -11.25 -10.54
N THR A 150 -1.50 -11.77 -11.68
CA THR A 150 -0.62 -12.95 -11.75
C THR A 150 0.78 -12.74 -11.19
N LEU A 151 1.15 -11.50 -10.88
CA LEU A 151 2.40 -11.12 -10.22
C LEU A 151 2.22 -10.88 -8.72
N GLY A 152 0.97 -10.94 -8.23
CA GLY A 152 0.63 -10.67 -6.82
C GLY A 152 0.41 -9.19 -6.51
N ALA A 153 0.35 -8.33 -7.52
CA ALA A 153 0.11 -6.90 -7.33
C ALA A 153 -1.38 -6.58 -7.26
N VAL A 154 -1.73 -5.56 -6.46
CA VAL A 154 -3.11 -5.05 -6.36
C VAL A 154 -3.43 -4.18 -7.58
N ARG A 155 -4.59 -4.45 -8.19
CA ARG A 155 -5.14 -3.73 -9.32
C ARG A 155 -6.62 -3.41 -9.11
N PHE A 156 -7.11 -2.38 -9.79
CA PHE A 156 -8.53 -2.04 -9.86
C PHE A 156 -9.19 -1.85 -8.48
N ALA A 157 -8.44 -1.31 -7.51
CA ALA A 157 -8.99 -1.07 -6.17
C ALA A 157 -10.12 -0.04 -6.21
N ARG A 158 -11.27 -0.41 -5.63
CA ARG A 158 -12.46 0.41 -5.54
C ARG A 158 -13.15 0.19 -4.19
N ALA A 159 -13.41 1.27 -3.48
CA ALA A 159 -14.11 1.24 -2.20
C ALA A 159 -15.48 1.88 -2.31
N GLU A 160 -16.48 1.26 -1.67
CA GLU A 160 -17.88 1.68 -1.69
C GLU A 160 -18.41 1.75 -0.24
N GLY A 161 -18.74 2.95 0.21
CA GLY A 161 -19.25 3.26 1.54
C GLY A 161 -19.76 4.71 1.58
N GLU A 162 -20.39 5.08 2.68
CA GLU A 162 -21.03 6.40 2.83
C GLU A 162 -20.02 7.55 2.89
N ASN A 163 -18.82 7.32 3.44
CA ASN A 163 -17.81 8.36 3.59
C ASN A 163 -16.78 8.27 2.44
N LEU A 164 -16.80 9.29 1.57
CA LEU A 164 -15.94 9.33 0.39
C LEU A 164 -14.45 9.41 0.75
N LEU A 165 -14.08 10.14 1.79
CA LEU A 165 -12.68 10.26 2.21
C LEU A 165 -12.18 8.93 2.73
N PHE A 166 -12.97 8.23 3.55
CA PHE A 166 -12.67 6.90 4.05
C PHE A 166 -12.50 5.89 2.90
N ASN A 167 -13.39 5.93 1.90
CA ASN A 167 -13.26 5.09 0.70
C ASN A 167 -11.94 5.35 -0.02
N ARG A 168 -11.56 6.62 -0.22
CA ARG A 168 -10.28 6.99 -0.87
C ARG A 168 -9.07 6.50 -0.10
N GLN A 169 -9.09 6.62 1.23
CA GLN A 169 -7.99 6.11 2.06
C GLN A 169 -7.88 4.59 1.98
N ALA A 170 -8.98 3.85 1.95
CA ALA A 170 -8.96 2.41 1.76
C ALA A 170 -8.34 2.00 0.42
N GLU A 171 -8.67 2.70 -0.67
CA GLU A 171 -8.08 2.48 -1.99
C GLU A 171 -6.58 2.78 -1.99
N ILE A 172 -6.18 3.93 -1.42
CA ILE A 172 -4.77 4.35 -1.29
C ILE A 172 -3.97 3.31 -0.51
N ALA A 173 -4.48 2.84 0.64
CA ALA A 173 -3.81 1.87 1.47
C ALA A 173 -3.52 0.56 0.72
N LEU A 174 -4.46 0.07 -0.09
CA LEU A 174 -4.27 -1.13 -0.90
C LEU A 174 -3.14 -0.99 -1.92
N TYR A 175 -2.98 0.17 -2.57
CA TYR A 175 -1.88 0.40 -3.50
C TYR A 175 -0.53 0.66 -2.81
N ARG A 176 -0.55 0.94 -1.50
CA ARG A 176 0.63 1.20 -0.67
C ARG A 176 1.14 -0.02 0.09
N LEU A 177 0.45 -1.16 0.02
CA LEU A 177 0.86 -2.37 0.71
C LEU A 177 2.34 -2.69 0.44
N SER A 178 3.07 -3.04 1.49
CA SER A 178 4.48 -3.41 1.41
C SER A 178 4.67 -4.84 0.93
N GLY A 179 3.73 -5.73 1.26
CA GLY A 179 3.74 -7.12 0.88
C GLY A 179 3.18 -7.35 -0.53
N THR A 180 3.70 -8.38 -1.20
CA THR A 180 3.16 -8.88 -2.47
C THR A 180 2.37 -10.15 -2.18
N PHE A 181 1.17 -10.25 -2.72
CA PHE A 181 0.39 -11.49 -2.60
C PHE A 181 1.07 -12.65 -3.31
N VAL A 182 0.95 -13.85 -2.76
CA VAL A 182 1.10 -15.07 -3.54
C VAL A 182 -0.11 -15.15 -4.46
N PRO A 183 0.06 -15.19 -5.79
CA PRO A 183 -1.07 -15.15 -6.72
C PRO A 183 -2.00 -16.36 -6.58
N ALA A 184 -3.24 -16.23 -7.05
CA ALA A 184 -4.15 -17.35 -7.16
C ALA A 184 -3.65 -18.38 -8.18
N LEU A 185 -3.98 -19.65 -7.94
CA LEU A 185 -3.64 -20.76 -8.82
C LEU A 185 -4.89 -21.48 -9.30
N ASP A 186 -4.99 -21.70 -10.61
CA ASP A 186 -5.88 -22.69 -11.26
C ASP A 186 -5.02 -23.87 -11.67
N GLY A 187 -4.98 -24.90 -10.84
CA GLY A 187 -3.99 -25.98 -10.95
C GLY A 187 -2.57 -25.44 -10.74
N GLN A 188 -1.75 -25.42 -11.80
CA GLN A 188 -0.39 -24.86 -11.76
C GLN A 188 -0.27 -23.47 -12.41
N GLN A 189 -1.35 -22.94 -12.96
CA GLN A 189 -1.35 -21.67 -13.66
C GLN A 189 -1.72 -20.52 -12.72
N LYS A 190 -0.91 -19.45 -12.69
CA LYS A 190 -1.25 -18.22 -12.00
C LYS A 190 -2.38 -17.50 -12.72
N VAL A 191 -3.42 -17.13 -11.98
CA VAL A 191 -4.59 -16.43 -12.52
C VAL A 191 -4.90 -15.17 -11.72
N PRO A 192 -5.48 -14.12 -12.33
CA PRO A 192 -5.98 -12.97 -11.59
C PRO A 192 -7.14 -13.41 -10.69
N TYR A 193 -7.25 -12.78 -9.51
CA TYR A 193 -8.30 -13.11 -8.55
C TYR A 193 -8.91 -11.84 -7.96
N ARG A 194 -10.25 -11.78 -7.90
CA ARG A 194 -10.97 -10.66 -7.36
C ARG A 194 -11.32 -10.87 -5.90
N PHE A 195 -10.94 -9.90 -5.08
CA PHE A 195 -11.30 -9.83 -3.69
C PHE A 195 -12.45 -8.84 -3.44
N GLN A 196 -13.23 -9.18 -2.43
CA GLN A 196 -14.16 -8.27 -1.79
C GLN A 196 -13.96 -8.38 -0.28
N MET A 197 -13.65 -7.26 0.36
CA MET A 197 -13.36 -7.24 1.79
C MET A 197 -14.11 -6.09 2.46
N PRO A 198 -14.88 -6.34 3.54
CA PRO A 198 -15.37 -5.28 4.41
C PRO A 198 -14.21 -4.73 5.24
N PHE A 199 -14.15 -3.41 5.34
CA PHE A 199 -13.18 -2.70 6.16
C PHE A 199 -13.89 -1.71 7.07
N THR A 200 -13.61 -1.79 8.38
CA THR A 200 -14.23 -0.95 9.41
C THR A 200 -13.16 -0.42 10.34
N MET A 201 -13.16 0.89 10.59
CA MET A 201 -12.32 1.54 11.59
C MET A 201 -13.18 2.20 12.67
N ARG A 202 -12.66 2.18 13.89
CA ARG A 202 -13.17 2.95 15.03
C ARG A 202 -12.22 4.09 15.31
N PHE A 203 -12.77 5.27 15.55
CA PHE A 203 -12.06 6.49 15.93
C PHE A 203 -12.42 6.78 17.40
N GLU A 204 -11.41 6.94 18.25
CA GLU A 204 -11.53 7.30 19.66
C GLU A 204 -11.34 8.80 19.86
#